data_124648a8e1161094d9669112133b1532
#
_entry.id   124648a8e1161094d9669112133b1532
#
_cell.length_a   1.000
_cell.length_b   1.000
_cell.length_c   1.000
_cell.angle_alpha   90.00
_cell.angle_beta   90.00
_cell.angle_gamma   90.00
#
_symmetry.space_group_name_H-M   'P 1'
#
loop_
_entity.id
_entity.type
_entity.pdbx_description
1 polymer ?
#
loop_
_entity_poly.entity_id
_entity_poly.type
_entity_poly.pdbx_seq_one_letter_code
_entity_poly.pdbx_strand_id
1 'polypeptide(L)'
;RAHAHVEDHIRRLKASGLERFPFADLAANRAWMAVVCFAADLVRWFQLLCLTGSLAVAEPKTLRWSLWHTPARIVARARQHVIRILDGWPTAPALLDAYGHIALIT
;
A
#
# COMPACT_ATOMS: atom_id res chain seq x y z
N ARG A 1 -21.27 -14.94 5.85
CA ARG A 1 -19.81 -14.77 5.72
C ARG A 1 -19.42 -14.00 4.46
N ALA A 2 -20.10 -14.20 3.32
CA ALA A 2 -19.83 -13.42 2.11
C ALA A 2 -20.09 -11.92 2.31
N HIS A 3 -21.13 -11.55 3.06
CA HIS A 3 -21.43 -10.15 3.38
C HIS A 3 -20.33 -9.47 4.19
N ALA A 4 -19.73 -10.18 5.16
CA ALA A 4 -18.66 -9.63 5.98
C ALA A 4 -17.43 -9.23 5.16
N HIS A 5 -17.09 -10.00 4.12
CA HIS A 5 -16.00 -9.67 3.21
C HIS A 5 -16.30 -8.45 2.35
N VAL A 6 -17.53 -8.33 1.85
CA VAL A 6 -17.97 -7.17 1.07
C VAL A 6 -17.98 -5.90 1.92
N GLU A 7 -18.52 -5.99 3.13
CA GLU A 7 -18.53 -4.87 4.08
C GLU A 7 -17.11 -4.41 4.45
N ASP A 8 -16.22 -5.35 4.69
CA ASP A 8 -14.82 -5.04 4.98
C ASP A 8 -14.15 -4.35 3.78
N HIS A 9 -14.38 -4.83 2.58
CA HIS A 9 -13.84 -4.22 1.37
C HIS A 9 -14.35 -2.79 1.18
N ILE A 10 -15.65 -2.56 1.35
CA ILE A 10 -16.26 -1.22 1.27
C ILE A 10 -15.66 -0.29 2.34
N ARG A 11 -15.52 -0.76 3.57
CA ARG A 11 -14.91 0.00 4.66
C ARG A 11 -13.49 0.41 4.32
N ARG A 12 -12.69 -0.50 3.78
CA ARG A 12 -11.30 -0.24 3.36
C ARG A 12 -11.24 0.78 2.21
N LEU A 13 -12.14 0.69 1.24
CA LEU A 13 -12.25 1.66 0.14
C LEU A 13 -12.59 3.07 0.67
N LYS A 14 -13.53 3.18 1.59
CA LYS A 14 -13.86 4.46 2.23
C LYS A 14 -12.64 5.05 2.95
N ALA A 15 -11.94 4.24 3.74
CA ALA A 15 -10.73 4.66 4.44
C ALA A 15 -9.59 5.04 3.48
N SER A 16 -9.60 4.54 2.25
CA SER A 16 -8.59 4.82 1.22
C SER A 16 -8.91 6.04 0.35
N GLY A 17 -10.03 6.70 0.55
CA GLY A 17 -10.35 7.93 -0.16
C GLY A 17 -11.75 8.05 -0.75
N LEU A 18 -12.61 7.03 -0.62
CA LEU A 18 -13.99 7.08 -1.11
C LEU A 18 -14.99 7.69 -0.11
N GLU A 19 -14.53 8.03 1.08
CA GLU A 19 -15.41 8.67 2.08
C GLU A 19 -15.83 10.07 1.66
N ARG A 20 -14.94 10.80 0.99
CA ARG A 20 -15.17 12.14 0.50
C ARG A 20 -14.60 12.32 -0.89
N PHE A 21 -15.43 12.82 -1.80
CA PHE A 21 -15.01 13.17 -3.14
C PHE A 21 -14.38 14.57 -3.14
N PRO A 22 -13.17 14.74 -3.68
CA PRO A 22 -12.43 16.00 -3.56
C PRO A 22 -12.82 17.06 -4.57
N PHE A 23 -13.60 16.72 -5.60
CA PHE A 23 -13.92 17.61 -6.71
C PHE A 23 -15.39 18.01 -6.73
N ALA A 24 -15.67 19.18 -7.30
CA ALA A 24 -17.04 19.60 -7.58
C ALA A 24 -17.59 18.98 -8.88
N ASP A 25 -16.70 18.61 -9.79
CA ASP A 25 -17.04 18.02 -11.07
C ASP A 25 -17.27 16.50 -10.97
N LEU A 26 -18.37 16.04 -11.58
CA LEU A 26 -18.74 14.62 -11.56
C LEU A 26 -17.73 13.74 -12.32
N ALA A 27 -17.23 14.18 -13.45
CA ALA A 27 -16.26 13.42 -14.24
C ALA A 27 -14.93 13.23 -13.47
N ALA A 28 -14.46 14.29 -12.80
CA ALA A 28 -13.28 14.23 -11.95
C ALA A 28 -13.48 13.28 -10.75
N ASN A 29 -14.67 13.29 -10.14
CA ASN A 29 -14.98 12.36 -9.04
C ASN A 29 -15.06 10.90 -9.50
N ARG A 30 -15.55 10.64 -10.72
CA ARG A 30 -15.52 9.30 -11.31
C ARG A 30 -14.09 8.82 -11.54
N ALA A 31 -13.22 9.68 -12.05
CA ALA A 31 -11.79 9.37 -12.20
C ALA A 31 -11.14 9.10 -10.84
N TRP A 32 -11.43 9.91 -9.84
CA TRP A 32 -10.98 9.70 -8.47
C TRP A 32 -11.39 8.34 -7.92
N MET A 33 -12.65 7.97 -8.08
CA MET A 33 -13.18 6.67 -7.66
C MET A 33 -12.43 5.52 -8.33
N ALA A 34 -12.20 5.60 -9.64
CA ALA A 34 -11.46 4.58 -10.38
C ALA A 34 -10.02 4.44 -9.87
N VAL A 35 -9.33 5.55 -9.62
CA VAL A 35 -7.97 5.56 -9.08
C VAL A 35 -7.92 4.93 -7.68
N VAL A 36 -8.88 5.29 -6.81
CA VAL A 36 -8.93 4.73 -5.44
C VAL A 36 -9.19 3.22 -5.48
N CYS A 37 -10.12 2.75 -6.31
CA CYS A 37 -10.39 1.32 -6.47
C CYS A 37 -9.16 0.57 -7.00
N PHE A 38 -8.50 1.10 -8.00
CA PHE A 38 -7.27 0.52 -8.55
C PHE A 38 -6.15 0.46 -7.49
N ALA A 39 -5.95 1.55 -6.76
CA ALA A 39 -4.97 1.60 -5.69
C ALA A 39 -5.28 0.58 -4.58
N ALA A 40 -6.55 0.43 -4.21
CA ALA A 40 -6.98 -0.56 -3.22
C ALA A 40 -6.68 -2.00 -3.66
N ASP A 41 -6.90 -2.31 -4.95
CA ASP A 41 -6.57 -3.61 -5.50
C ASP A 41 -5.05 -3.87 -5.49
N LEU A 42 -4.25 -2.89 -5.87
CA LEU A 42 -2.79 -2.99 -5.78
C LEU A 42 -2.30 -3.22 -4.35
N VAL A 43 -2.85 -2.49 -3.40
CA VAL A 43 -2.52 -2.67 -1.99
C VAL A 43 -2.90 -4.07 -1.52
N ARG A 44 -4.07 -4.56 -1.92
CA ARG A 44 -4.52 -5.90 -1.55
C ARG A 44 -3.63 -6.98 -2.15
N TRP A 45 -3.26 -6.86 -3.41
CA TRP A 45 -2.32 -7.80 -4.03
C TRP A 45 -0.95 -7.75 -3.35
N PHE A 46 -0.47 -6.57 -3.04
CA PHE A 46 0.79 -6.42 -2.30
C PHE A 46 0.73 -7.12 -0.94
N GLN A 47 -0.36 -6.95 -0.20
CA GLN A 47 -0.55 -7.65 1.07
C GLN A 47 -0.57 -9.18 0.92
N LEU A 48 -1.27 -9.68 -0.11
CA LEU A 48 -1.41 -11.12 -0.34
C LEU A 48 -0.12 -11.77 -0.83
N LEU A 49 0.63 -11.09 -1.67
CA LEU A 49 1.79 -11.66 -2.36
C LEU A 49 3.12 -11.36 -1.65
N CYS A 50 3.21 -10.25 -0.95
CA CYS A 50 4.48 -9.73 -0.46
C CYS A 50 4.56 -9.61 1.07
N LEU A 51 3.44 -9.56 1.77
CA LEU A 51 3.42 -9.39 3.22
C LEU A 51 2.96 -10.65 3.95
N THR A 52 3.41 -10.79 5.18
CA THR A 52 3.05 -11.91 6.06
C THR A 52 2.63 -11.39 7.44
N GLY A 53 1.98 -12.26 8.23
CA GLY A 53 1.57 -11.93 9.59
C GLY A 53 0.54 -10.81 9.65
N SER A 54 0.67 -9.94 10.63
CA SER A 54 -0.27 -8.85 10.87
C SER A 54 -0.33 -7.82 9.75
N LEU A 55 0.76 -7.60 9.04
CA LEU A 55 0.80 -6.65 7.90
C LEU A 55 -0.02 -7.14 6.70
N ALA A 56 -0.10 -8.45 6.49
CA ALA A 56 -0.87 -9.04 5.41
C ALA A 56 -2.38 -8.78 5.52
N VAL A 57 -2.88 -8.49 6.72
CA VAL A 57 -4.29 -8.21 7.01
C VAL A 57 -4.51 -6.82 7.59
N ALA A 58 -3.47 -6.00 7.64
CA ALA A 58 -3.53 -4.67 8.23
C ALA A 58 -4.44 -3.73 7.44
N GLU A 59 -5.03 -2.78 8.17
CA GLU A 59 -5.81 -1.69 7.56
C GLU A 59 -4.92 -0.78 6.71
N PRO A 60 -5.46 -0.13 5.67
CA PRO A 60 -4.69 0.83 4.86
C PRO A 60 -4.01 1.93 5.67
N LYS A 61 -4.66 2.41 6.70
CA LYS A 61 -4.08 3.40 7.61
C LYS A 61 -2.84 2.87 8.34
N THR A 62 -2.90 1.63 8.81
CA THR A 62 -1.77 0.98 9.48
C THR A 62 -0.60 0.78 8.52
N LEU A 63 -0.86 0.32 7.28
CA LEU A 63 0.18 0.19 6.27
C LEU A 63 0.84 1.54 5.94
N ARG A 64 0.05 2.59 5.84
CA ARG A 64 0.56 3.94 5.58
C ARG A 64 1.54 4.37 6.65
N TRP A 65 1.18 4.22 7.92
CA TRP A 65 2.02 4.64 9.04
C TRP A 65 3.21 3.71 9.28
N SER A 66 3.01 2.40 9.21
CA SER A 66 4.03 1.44 9.58
C SER A 66 5.00 1.10 8.46
N LEU A 67 4.52 1.01 7.23
CA LEU A 67 5.32 0.53 6.12
C LEU A 67 5.70 1.65 5.13
N TRP A 68 4.74 2.45 4.67
CA TRP A 68 4.99 3.41 3.60
C TRP A 68 5.63 4.73 4.08
N HIS A 69 5.59 5.02 5.35
CA HIS A 69 6.34 6.12 5.94
C HIS A 69 7.75 5.73 6.40
N THR A 70 8.25 4.58 5.95
CA THR A 70 9.61 4.15 6.27
C THR A 70 10.64 5.16 5.74
N PRO A 71 11.49 5.74 6.60
CA PRO A 71 12.52 6.67 6.16
C PRO A 71 13.55 5.97 5.29
N ALA A 72 13.87 6.60 4.16
CA ALA A 72 14.85 6.06 3.24
C ALA A 72 15.65 7.17 2.58
N ARG A 73 16.85 6.83 2.09
CA ARG A 73 17.73 7.74 1.35
C ARG A 73 18.07 7.11 0.01
N ILE A 74 18.02 7.91 -1.04
CA ILE A 74 18.52 7.49 -2.35
C ILE A 74 20.01 7.85 -2.44
N VAL A 75 20.85 6.86 -2.70
CA VAL A 75 22.30 7.03 -2.86
C VAL A 75 22.69 6.61 -4.26
N ALA A 76 23.41 7.47 -4.97
CA ALA A 76 23.99 7.14 -6.26
C ALA A 76 25.36 6.48 -6.02
N ARG A 77 25.55 5.26 -6.54
CA ARG A 77 26.78 4.50 -6.36
C ARG A 77 27.05 3.65 -7.61
N ALA A 78 28.23 3.82 -8.20
CA ALA A 78 28.70 3.00 -9.32
C ALA A 78 27.65 2.85 -10.46
N ARG A 79 27.04 3.93 -10.90
CA ARG A 79 25.96 3.99 -11.92
C ARG A 79 24.63 3.35 -11.50
N GLN A 80 24.47 3.05 -10.21
CA GLN A 80 23.24 2.52 -9.66
C GLN A 80 22.64 3.50 -8.65
N HIS A 81 21.31 3.51 -8.57
CA HIS A 81 20.59 4.17 -7.50
C HIS A 81 20.20 3.13 -6.46
N VAL A 82 20.66 3.33 -5.24
CA VAL A 82 20.38 2.44 -4.12
C VAL A 82 19.49 3.17 -3.12
N ILE A 83 18.38 2.55 -2.76
CA ILE A 83 17.52 3.03 -1.69
C ILE A 83 18.00 2.41 -0.40
N ARG A 84 18.47 3.24 0.53
CA ARG A 84 18.87 2.81 1.88
C ARG A 84 17.75 3.13 2.86
N ILE A 85 17.26 2.12 3.53
CA ILE A 85 16.25 2.23 4.58
C ILE A 85 16.97 2.49 5.90
N LEU A 86 16.34 3.30 6.78
CA LEU A 86 16.87 3.58 8.10
C LEU A 86 17.08 2.28 8.88
N ASP A 87 18.31 2.08 9.36
CA ASP A 87 18.66 0.93 10.19
C ASP A 87 17.89 0.98 11.52
N GLY A 88 17.41 -0.18 11.95
CA GLY A 88 16.63 -0.31 13.17
C GLY A 88 15.16 0.13 13.04
N TRP A 89 14.70 0.54 11.85
CA TRP A 89 13.29 0.84 11.65
C TRP A 89 12.43 -0.43 11.81
N PRO A 90 11.33 -0.40 12.61
CA PRO A 90 10.60 -1.63 12.99
C PRO A 90 10.07 -2.46 11.81
N THR A 91 9.67 -1.82 10.73
CA THR A 91 9.12 -2.49 9.54
C THR A 91 10.12 -2.66 8.40
N ALA A 92 11.39 -2.27 8.60
CA ALA A 92 12.43 -2.43 7.59
C ALA A 92 12.60 -3.87 7.11
N PRO A 93 12.64 -4.90 7.99
CA PRO A 93 12.72 -6.29 7.54
C PRO A 93 11.54 -6.70 6.66
N ALA A 94 10.32 -6.32 7.02
CA ALA A 94 9.12 -6.63 6.23
C ALA A 94 9.15 -5.97 4.85
N LEU A 95 9.66 -4.74 4.76
CA LEU A 95 9.79 -4.03 3.49
C LEU A 95 10.85 -4.66 2.58
N LEU A 96 11.97 -5.10 3.15
CA LEU A 96 13.02 -5.81 2.40
C LEU A 96 12.52 -7.17 1.90
N ASP A 97 11.81 -7.91 2.71
CA ASP A 97 11.19 -9.18 2.32
C ASP A 97 10.16 -8.98 1.21
N ALA A 98 9.34 -7.95 1.32
CA ALA A 98 8.36 -7.59 0.30
C ALA A 98 9.04 -7.26 -1.05
N TYR A 99 10.13 -6.53 -1.03
CA TYR A 99 10.92 -6.24 -2.22
C TYR A 99 11.47 -7.53 -2.86
N GLY A 100 11.97 -8.45 -2.05
CA GLY A 100 12.42 -9.76 -2.51
C GLY A 100 11.31 -10.56 -3.19
N HIS A 101 10.09 -10.55 -2.64
CA HIS A 101 8.94 -11.22 -3.24
C HIS A 101 8.52 -10.56 -4.57
N ILE A 102 8.55 -9.24 -4.67
CA ILE A 102 8.27 -8.53 -5.93
C ILE A 102 9.29 -8.93 -7.00
N ALA A 103 10.55 -9.01 -6.64
CA ALA A 103 11.61 -9.41 -7.58
C ALA A 103 11.41 -10.84 -8.11
N LEU A 104 10.83 -11.74 -7.31
CA LEU A 104 10.51 -13.10 -7.74
C LEU A 104 9.32 -13.16 -8.70
N ILE A 105 8.39 -12.23 -8.62
CA ILE A 105 7.21 -12.14 -9.50
C ILE A 105 7.59 -11.55 -10.86
N THR A 106 8.54 -10.66 -10.88
CA THR A 106 9.02 -9.97 -12.09
C THR A 106 10.21 -10.68 -12.72
#